data_a05da44dbe5a2b333fcf44c64bba170d
#
_entry.id   a05da44dbe5a2b333fcf44c64bba170d
#
_cell.length_a   1.000
_cell.length_b   1.000
_cell.length_c   1.000
_cell.angle_alpha   90.00
_cell.angle_beta   90.00
_cell.angle_gamma   90.00
#
_symmetry.space_group_name_H-M   'P 1'
#
loop_
_entity.id
_entity.type
_entity.pdbx_description
1 polymer ?
#
loop_
_entity_poly.entity_id
_entity_poly.type
_entity_poly.pdbx_seq_one_letter_code
_entity_poly.pdbx_strand_id
1 'polypeptide(L)'
;MALATLFGIGARLSSAAESSATSVVLRLSDAQIQQTYDLLADRHARCLAAQGVKLPQLRRADGRYTQAALTLVRLAQGYPDAEPVTKTELTAFIRQYHPQANDVQQARHLAAQQGWYVVSGTRNDAGAADVPAGAYKLVSLENAYPGYRPDRRADELGNDDWERIKASHGYRCACCGSKEGEPNLRWPETMTRLQKGHMDPAKPLAPGNVIPQCEACNEAARDFWIFDERGRVVGIADPAVVERCPEELQRRIYERLEKKFALPPADGRKGN
;
A
#
# COMPACT_ATOMS: atom_id res chain seq x y z
N MET A 1 21.51 -52.45 52.99
CA MET A 1 20.13 -52.40 52.53
C MET A 1 19.92 -51.04 51.88
N ALA A 2 19.99 -50.95 50.58
CA ALA A 2 19.61 -49.70 49.80
C ALA A 2 19.12 -50.16 48.46
N LEU A 3 17.84 -49.97 48.16
CA LEU A 3 17.21 -50.20 46.85
C LEU A 3 17.56 -49.05 45.91
N ALA A 4 18.13 -49.40 44.77
CA ALA A 4 18.29 -48.48 43.65
C ALA A 4 17.05 -48.56 42.77
N THR A 5 16.38 -47.42 42.52
CA THR A 5 15.27 -47.29 41.57
C THR A 5 15.81 -46.62 40.31
N LEU A 6 15.82 -47.37 39.23
CA LEU A 6 16.14 -46.91 37.88
C LEU A 6 14.95 -46.15 37.31
N PHE A 7 15.14 -44.86 36.98
CA PHE A 7 14.24 -44.11 36.11
C PHE A 7 14.82 -44.06 34.67
N GLY A 8 14.15 -44.80 33.78
CA GLY A 8 14.43 -44.74 32.35
C GLY A 8 13.88 -43.46 31.75
N ILE A 9 14.76 -42.63 31.20
CA ILE A 9 14.40 -41.45 30.41
C ILE A 9 14.20 -41.91 28.97
N GLY A 10 12.95 -42.08 28.56
CA GLY A 10 12.57 -42.29 27.17
C GLY A 10 12.69 -41.00 26.37
N ALA A 11 13.76 -40.88 25.60
CA ALA A 11 13.88 -39.81 24.60
C ALA A 11 12.87 -40.02 23.47
N ARG A 12 11.82 -39.22 23.42
CA ARG A 12 10.96 -39.08 22.23
C ARG A 12 11.72 -38.26 21.19
N LEU A 13 12.24 -38.91 20.18
CA LEU A 13 12.65 -38.28 18.94
C LEU A 13 11.38 -37.83 18.22
N SER A 14 11.05 -36.54 18.35
CA SER A 14 10.07 -35.87 17.49
C SER A 14 10.75 -35.63 16.13
N SER A 15 10.47 -36.47 15.15
CA SER A 15 10.82 -36.21 13.77
C SER A 15 9.85 -35.17 13.22
N ALA A 16 10.19 -33.88 13.36
CA ALA A 16 9.62 -32.87 12.55
C ALA A 16 10.14 -33.08 11.12
N ALA A 17 9.41 -33.84 10.33
CA ALA A 17 9.60 -33.83 8.88
C ALA A 17 9.22 -32.43 8.38
N GLU A 18 10.21 -31.58 8.24
CA GLU A 18 10.08 -30.35 7.44
C GLU A 18 9.81 -30.77 6.00
N SER A 19 8.53 -30.77 5.63
CA SER A 19 8.09 -30.87 4.25
C SER A 19 8.54 -29.59 3.56
N SER A 20 9.77 -29.59 3.05
CA SER A 20 10.25 -28.64 2.06
C SER A 20 9.52 -28.93 0.76
N ALA A 21 8.25 -28.49 0.67
CA ALA A 21 7.57 -28.37 -0.60
C ALA A 21 8.28 -27.26 -1.38
N THR A 22 9.20 -27.66 -2.25
CA THR A 22 9.74 -26.79 -3.29
C THR A 22 8.56 -26.36 -4.13
N SER A 23 7.97 -25.20 -3.84
CA SER A 23 6.89 -24.65 -4.64
C SER A 23 7.45 -24.40 -6.04
N VAL A 24 7.00 -25.20 -6.99
CA VAL A 24 7.34 -25.02 -8.41
C VAL A 24 6.89 -23.63 -8.80
N VAL A 25 7.82 -22.74 -9.01
CA VAL A 25 7.50 -21.37 -9.42
C VAL A 25 6.82 -21.44 -10.78
N LEU A 26 5.56 -21.06 -10.85
CA LEU A 26 4.77 -21.05 -12.08
C LEU A 26 5.50 -20.19 -13.12
N ARG A 27 5.81 -20.79 -14.27
CA ARG A 27 6.32 -20.06 -15.44
C ARG A 27 5.24 -20.03 -16.50
N LEU A 28 4.88 -18.84 -16.96
CA LEU A 28 3.92 -18.65 -18.04
C LEU A 28 4.66 -18.44 -19.36
N SER A 29 4.15 -19.01 -20.44
CA SER A 29 4.58 -18.67 -21.79
C SER A 29 4.06 -17.28 -22.19
N ASP A 30 4.69 -16.69 -23.21
CA ASP A 30 4.24 -15.40 -23.77
C ASP A 30 2.77 -15.46 -24.21
N ALA A 31 2.32 -16.57 -24.76
CA ALA A 31 0.94 -16.78 -25.16
C ALA A 31 -0.03 -16.77 -23.96
N GLN A 32 0.34 -17.42 -22.85
CA GLN A 32 -0.47 -17.44 -21.63
C GLN A 32 -0.52 -16.05 -20.97
N ILE A 33 0.59 -15.33 -20.95
CA ILE A 33 0.64 -13.94 -20.45
C ILE A 33 -0.28 -13.05 -21.29
N GLN A 34 -0.19 -13.14 -22.61
CA GLN A 34 -1.01 -12.36 -23.52
C GLN A 34 -2.50 -12.69 -23.35
N GLN A 35 -2.86 -13.97 -23.33
CA GLN A 35 -4.24 -14.40 -23.15
C GLN A 35 -4.84 -13.89 -21.83
N THR A 36 -4.09 -13.99 -20.73
CA THR A 36 -4.57 -13.47 -19.44
C THR A 36 -4.68 -11.95 -19.47
N TYR A 37 -3.73 -11.26 -20.10
CA TYR A 37 -3.77 -9.81 -20.23
C TYR A 37 -4.95 -9.34 -21.11
N ASP A 38 -5.28 -10.05 -22.18
CA ASP A 38 -6.42 -9.74 -23.03
C ASP A 38 -7.75 -9.87 -22.27
N LEU A 39 -7.88 -10.89 -21.40
CA LEU A 39 -9.01 -11.01 -20.47
C LEU A 39 -9.08 -9.79 -19.52
N LEU A 40 -7.95 -9.40 -18.94
CA LEU A 40 -7.87 -8.24 -18.05
C LEU A 40 -8.24 -6.95 -18.79
N ALA A 41 -7.77 -6.76 -20.02
CA ALA A 41 -8.06 -5.59 -20.84
C ALA A 41 -9.55 -5.54 -21.24
N ASP A 42 -10.15 -6.66 -21.59
CA ASP A 42 -11.57 -6.77 -21.88
C ASP A 42 -12.43 -6.40 -20.66
N ARG A 43 -12.14 -7.00 -19.51
CA ARG A 43 -12.83 -6.68 -18.24
C ARG A 43 -12.63 -5.24 -17.81
N HIS A 44 -11.41 -4.72 -17.95
CA HIS A 44 -11.12 -3.32 -17.69
C HIS A 44 -11.99 -2.40 -18.56
N ALA A 45 -12.03 -2.64 -19.88
CA ALA A 45 -12.79 -1.80 -20.79
C ALA A 45 -14.30 -1.81 -20.49
N ARG A 46 -14.85 -2.98 -20.12
CA ARG A 46 -16.29 -3.12 -19.86
C ARG A 46 -16.73 -2.61 -18.49
N CYS A 47 -15.91 -2.81 -17.44
CA CYS A 47 -16.36 -2.63 -16.08
C CYS A 47 -15.54 -1.58 -15.33
N LEU A 48 -14.23 -1.55 -15.50
CA LEU A 48 -13.33 -0.85 -14.60
C LEU A 48 -12.89 0.53 -15.10
N ALA A 49 -12.83 0.74 -16.43
CA ALA A 49 -12.43 2.01 -17.02
C ALA A 49 -13.34 3.17 -16.59
N ALA A 50 -14.64 2.95 -16.55
CA ALA A 50 -15.62 3.93 -16.10
C ALA A 50 -15.49 4.26 -14.60
N GLN A 51 -14.86 3.39 -13.81
CA GLN A 51 -14.54 3.59 -12.40
C GLN A 51 -13.17 4.26 -12.21
N GLY A 52 -12.50 4.64 -13.30
CA GLY A 52 -11.18 5.30 -13.29
C GLY A 52 -10.00 4.37 -13.00
N VAL A 53 -10.20 3.06 -12.98
CA VAL A 53 -9.11 2.08 -12.83
C VAL A 53 -8.14 2.19 -14.00
N LYS A 54 -6.84 2.08 -13.74
CA LYS A 54 -5.80 2.22 -14.75
C LYS A 54 -5.26 0.86 -15.16
N LEU A 55 -5.33 0.51 -16.44
CA LEU A 55 -4.74 -0.71 -16.97
C LEU A 55 -3.22 -0.51 -17.16
N PRO A 56 -2.35 -1.28 -16.49
CA PRO A 56 -0.91 -1.19 -16.71
C PRO A 56 -0.55 -1.68 -18.12
N GLN A 57 0.33 -0.98 -18.81
CA GLN A 57 0.84 -1.44 -20.10
C GLN A 57 1.52 -2.80 -19.96
N LEU A 58 1.20 -3.73 -20.87
CA LEU A 58 1.81 -5.07 -20.86
C LEU A 58 3.31 -5.01 -21.10
N ARG A 59 3.73 -4.25 -22.12
CA ARG A 59 5.15 -4.12 -22.51
C ARG A 59 5.56 -2.66 -22.59
N ARG A 60 6.83 -2.40 -22.30
CA ARG A 60 7.47 -1.10 -22.53
C ARG A 60 7.83 -0.94 -24.01
N ALA A 61 8.30 0.26 -24.39
CA ALA A 61 8.76 0.53 -25.74
C ALA A 61 9.95 -0.37 -26.19
N ASP A 62 10.74 -0.87 -25.25
CA ASP A 62 11.83 -1.82 -25.48
C ASP A 62 11.36 -3.28 -25.60
N GLY A 63 10.05 -3.53 -25.63
CA GLY A 63 9.44 -4.85 -25.75
C GLY A 63 9.40 -5.67 -24.46
N ARG A 64 10.07 -5.25 -23.37
CA ARG A 64 10.03 -5.96 -22.09
C ARG A 64 8.70 -5.79 -21.38
N TYR A 65 8.25 -6.82 -20.71
CA TYR A 65 7.07 -6.76 -19.85
C TYR A 65 7.22 -5.72 -18.76
N THR A 66 6.12 -5.09 -18.34
CA THR A 66 6.11 -4.26 -17.13
C THR A 66 5.89 -5.13 -15.89
N GLN A 67 6.51 -4.77 -14.77
CA GLN A 67 6.32 -5.51 -13.53
C GLN A 67 4.86 -5.42 -13.04
N ALA A 68 4.19 -4.29 -13.24
CA ALA A 68 2.80 -4.09 -12.84
C ALA A 68 1.86 -5.03 -13.61
N ALA A 69 2.01 -5.12 -14.94
CA ALA A 69 1.19 -6.04 -15.74
C ALA A 69 1.46 -7.51 -15.40
N LEU A 70 2.73 -7.90 -15.25
CA LEU A 70 3.06 -9.27 -14.83
C LEU A 70 2.49 -9.63 -13.46
N THR A 71 2.54 -8.70 -12.50
CA THR A 71 1.93 -8.90 -11.17
C THR A 71 0.42 -9.11 -11.29
N LEU A 72 -0.25 -8.29 -12.09
CA LEU A 72 -1.70 -8.41 -12.30
C LEU A 72 -2.04 -9.73 -13.01
N VAL A 73 -1.29 -10.10 -14.06
CA VAL A 73 -1.43 -11.39 -14.78
C VAL A 73 -1.26 -12.55 -13.80
N ARG A 74 -0.26 -12.52 -12.91
CA ARG A 74 -0.05 -13.59 -11.92
C ARG A 74 -1.22 -13.70 -10.94
N LEU A 75 -1.73 -12.58 -10.46
CA LEU A 75 -2.86 -12.54 -9.53
C LEU A 75 -4.18 -12.95 -10.18
N ALA A 76 -4.31 -12.82 -11.51
CA ALA A 76 -5.50 -13.18 -12.24
C ALA A 76 -5.54 -14.67 -12.68
N GLN A 77 -4.47 -15.43 -12.42
CA GLN A 77 -4.47 -16.86 -12.74
C GLN A 77 -5.56 -17.57 -11.95
N GLY A 78 -6.41 -18.32 -12.65
CA GLY A 78 -7.52 -19.04 -12.05
C GLY A 78 -8.77 -18.20 -11.74
N TYR A 79 -8.81 -16.90 -12.11
CA TYR A 79 -10.00 -16.08 -11.91
C TYR A 79 -11.25 -16.73 -12.59
N PRO A 80 -12.45 -16.78 -11.91
CA PRO A 80 -12.80 -16.06 -10.66
C PRO A 80 -12.32 -16.72 -9.36
N ASP A 81 -11.85 -17.95 -9.37
CA ASP A 81 -11.41 -18.70 -8.19
C ASP A 81 -9.91 -18.55 -7.96
N ALA A 82 -9.39 -17.33 -8.15
CA ALA A 82 -7.97 -17.04 -7.98
C ALA A 82 -7.52 -17.26 -6.53
N GLU A 83 -6.47 -18.06 -6.35
CA GLU A 83 -5.86 -18.29 -5.06
C GLU A 83 -4.99 -17.13 -4.60
N PRO A 84 -4.85 -16.89 -3.27
CA PRO A 84 -3.91 -15.93 -2.75
C PRO A 84 -2.48 -16.26 -3.17
N VAL A 85 -1.70 -15.24 -3.52
CA VAL A 85 -0.30 -15.36 -3.94
C VAL A 85 0.58 -14.60 -2.97
N THR A 86 1.58 -15.28 -2.39
CA THR A 86 2.51 -14.64 -1.45
C THR A 86 3.42 -13.65 -2.13
N LYS A 87 3.94 -12.68 -1.37
CA LYS A 87 4.96 -11.73 -1.85
C LYS A 87 6.18 -12.46 -2.43
N THR A 88 6.59 -13.56 -1.80
CA THR A 88 7.72 -14.38 -2.23
C THR A 88 7.46 -15.01 -3.59
N GLU A 89 6.29 -15.61 -3.80
CA GLU A 89 5.90 -16.20 -5.09
C GLU A 89 5.78 -15.15 -6.20
N LEU A 90 5.19 -13.98 -5.90
CA LEU A 90 5.16 -12.86 -6.85
C LEU A 90 6.56 -12.41 -7.24
N THR A 91 7.45 -12.27 -6.26
CA THR A 91 8.84 -11.87 -6.51
C THR A 91 9.57 -12.92 -7.36
N ALA A 92 9.41 -14.20 -7.04
CA ALA A 92 10.01 -15.30 -7.81
C ALA A 92 9.46 -15.37 -9.23
N PHE A 93 8.15 -15.14 -9.43
CA PHE A 93 7.53 -15.06 -10.74
C PHE A 93 8.09 -13.87 -11.57
N ILE A 94 8.14 -12.68 -10.98
CA ILE A 94 8.64 -11.47 -11.66
C ILE A 94 10.12 -11.63 -12.05
N ARG A 95 10.93 -12.24 -11.21
CA ARG A 95 12.37 -12.45 -11.48
C ARG A 95 12.66 -13.35 -12.67
N GLN A 96 11.72 -14.14 -13.14
CA GLN A 96 11.85 -14.90 -14.39
C GLN A 96 11.92 -14.00 -15.63
N TYR A 97 11.34 -12.79 -15.55
CA TYR A 97 11.30 -11.80 -16.63
C TYR A 97 12.19 -10.58 -16.33
N HIS A 98 12.46 -10.32 -15.06
CA HIS A 98 13.26 -9.23 -14.52
C HIS A 98 14.22 -9.76 -13.45
N PRO A 99 15.34 -10.40 -13.82
CA PRO A 99 16.22 -11.10 -12.86
C PRO A 99 16.73 -10.23 -11.70
N GLN A 100 16.88 -8.93 -11.93
CA GLN A 100 17.35 -7.97 -10.92
C GLN A 100 16.21 -7.25 -10.17
N ALA A 101 14.97 -7.73 -10.30
CA ALA A 101 13.87 -7.11 -9.56
C ALA A 101 14.08 -7.29 -8.06
N ASN A 102 13.94 -6.18 -7.33
CA ASN A 102 13.84 -6.18 -5.87
C ASN A 102 12.55 -6.85 -5.44
N ASP A 103 12.30 -6.91 -4.13
CA ASP A 103 11.02 -7.36 -3.59
C ASP A 103 9.84 -6.64 -4.22
N VAL A 104 8.85 -7.41 -4.72
CA VAL A 104 7.75 -6.86 -5.49
C VAL A 104 6.75 -6.14 -4.59
N GLN A 105 6.61 -4.83 -4.80
CA GLN A 105 5.61 -3.97 -4.15
C GLN A 105 4.41 -3.67 -5.07
N GLN A 106 4.44 -4.14 -6.31
CA GLN A 106 3.47 -3.77 -7.35
C GLN A 106 2.01 -4.12 -6.98
N ALA A 107 1.78 -5.23 -6.27
CA ALA A 107 0.44 -5.62 -5.84
C ALA A 107 -0.25 -4.51 -5.00
N ARG A 108 0.51 -3.81 -4.15
CA ARG A 108 0.00 -2.66 -3.39
C ARG A 108 -0.31 -1.46 -4.28
N HIS A 109 0.54 -1.22 -5.28
CA HIS A 109 0.37 -0.12 -6.21
C HIS A 109 -0.83 -0.35 -7.14
N LEU A 110 -1.08 -1.60 -7.55
CA LEU A 110 -2.26 -1.96 -8.32
C LEU A 110 -3.55 -1.55 -7.62
N ALA A 111 -3.69 -1.83 -6.32
CA ALA A 111 -4.85 -1.40 -5.54
C ALA A 111 -4.87 0.12 -5.31
N ALA A 112 -3.83 0.65 -4.67
CA ALA A 112 -3.84 2.01 -4.14
C ALA A 112 -3.70 3.11 -5.21
N GLN A 113 -2.99 2.83 -6.31
CA GLN A 113 -2.67 3.83 -7.34
C GLN A 113 -3.40 3.60 -8.67
N GLN A 114 -3.77 2.34 -8.94
CA GLN A 114 -4.39 1.97 -10.21
C GLN A 114 -5.84 1.51 -10.03
N GLY A 115 -6.29 1.23 -8.82
CA GLY A 115 -7.69 0.93 -8.52
C GLY A 115 -8.12 -0.52 -8.69
N TRP A 116 -7.22 -1.45 -9.00
CA TRP A 116 -7.54 -2.87 -9.08
C TRP A 116 -7.95 -3.42 -7.73
N TYR A 117 -9.02 -4.23 -7.67
CA TYR A 117 -9.47 -4.80 -6.40
C TYR A 117 -8.55 -5.95 -5.97
N VAL A 118 -7.35 -5.58 -5.54
CA VAL A 118 -6.35 -6.46 -4.95
C VAL A 118 -6.28 -6.21 -3.46
N VAL A 119 -6.49 -7.24 -2.66
CA VAL A 119 -6.45 -7.18 -1.19
C VAL A 119 -5.18 -7.82 -0.64
N SER A 120 -4.82 -7.45 0.58
CA SER A 120 -3.66 -7.97 1.30
C SER A 120 -4.08 -8.53 2.65
N GLY A 121 -3.66 -9.75 2.96
CA GLY A 121 -3.91 -10.38 4.26
C GLY A 121 -3.25 -9.68 5.47
N THR A 122 -2.37 -8.71 5.23
CA THR A 122 -1.70 -7.96 6.32
C THR A 122 -2.45 -6.66 6.71
N ARG A 123 -3.48 -6.23 5.94
CA ARG A 123 -4.06 -4.89 6.05
C ARG A 123 -5.46 -4.80 6.62
N ASN A 124 -6.12 -5.87 6.94
CA ASN A 124 -7.56 -5.90 7.22
C ASN A 124 -8.41 -5.30 6.07
N ASP A 125 -7.98 -5.47 4.84
CA ASP A 125 -8.75 -5.01 3.68
C ASP A 125 -10.11 -5.71 3.65
N ALA A 126 -11.16 -5.00 3.27
CA ALA A 126 -12.46 -5.63 3.03
C ALA A 126 -12.33 -6.72 1.96
N GLY A 127 -12.78 -7.94 2.27
CA GLY A 127 -12.61 -9.11 1.38
C GLY A 127 -11.28 -9.87 1.53
N ALA A 128 -10.47 -9.56 2.56
CA ALA A 128 -9.20 -10.24 2.83
C ALA A 128 -9.32 -11.36 3.89
N ALA A 129 -10.51 -11.74 4.33
CA ALA A 129 -10.71 -12.72 5.42
C ALA A 129 -9.99 -14.05 5.19
N ASP A 130 -9.91 -14.51 3.94
CA ASP A 130 -9.29 -15.78 3.55
C ASP A 130 -7.87 -15.60 2.97
N VAL A 131 -7.28 -14.40 3.11
CA VAL A 131 -5.95 -14.11 2.56
C VAL A 131 -4.91 -14.19 3.67
N PRO A 132 -3.93 -15.10 3.59
CA PRO A 132 -2.86 -15.21 4.59
C PRO A 132 -2.02 -13.93 4.69
N ALA A 133 -1.44 -13.67 5.88
CA ALA A 133 -0.51 -12.56 6.07
C ALA A 133 0.65 -12.65 5.06
N GLY A 134 0.99 -11.53 4.42
CA GLY A 134 2.02 -11.47 3.38
C GLY A 134 1.61 -11.98 2.01
N ALA A 135 0.33 -12.34 1.81
CA ALA A 135 -0.23 -12.70 0.52
C ALA A 135 -1.15 -11.61 -0.04
N TYR A 136 -1.41 -11.71 -1.33
CA TYR A 136 -2.31 -10.83 -2.10
C TYR A 136 -3.29 -11.68 -2.90
N LYS A 137 -4.51 -11.16 -3.08
CA LYS A 137 -5.56 -11.80 -3.89
C LYS A 137 -6.26 -10.76 -4.77
N LEU A 138 -6.49 -11.11 -6.03
CA LEU A 138 -7.38 -10.34 -6.89
C LEU A 138 -8.83 -10.77 -6.61
N VAL A 139 -9.63 -9.85 -6.11
CA VAL A 139 -11.00 -10.13 -5.64
C VAL A 139 -12.02 -9.94 -6.76
N SER A 140 -11.86 -8.89 -7.58
CA SER A 140 -12.85 -8.55 -8.59
C SER A 140 -12.21 -7.96 -9.84
N LEU A 141 -12.76 -8.33 -11.00
CA LEU A 141 -12.51 -7.69 -12.30
C LEU A 141 -13.69 -6.82 -12.76
N GLU A 142 -14.67 -6.60 -11.88
CA GLU A 142 -15.89 -5.83 -12.18
C GLU A 142 -15.98 -4.56 -11.30
N ASN A 143 -15.39 -4.60 -10.12
CA ASN A 143 -15.42 -3.50 -9.18
C ASN A 143 -14.01 -2.99 -8.88
N ALA A 144 -13.85 -1.68 -8.80
CA ALA A 144 -12.63 -1.06 -8.31
C ALA A 144 -12.39 -1.39 -6.84
N TYR A 145 -11.14 -1.23 -6.38
CA TYR A 145 -10.80 -1.35 -4.96
C TYR A 145 -11.66 -0.40 -4.12
N PRO A 146 -12.29 -0.88 -3.03
CA PRO A 146 -13.15 -0.04 -2.18
C PRO A 146 -12.44 1.23 -1.71
N GLY A 147 -13.07 2.38 -1.95
CA GLY A 147 -12.47 3.68 -1.61
C GLY A 147 -11.41 4.19 -2.58
N TYR A 148 -11.16 3.51 -3.71
CA TYR A 148 -10.33 4.03 -4.77
C TYR A 148 -10.93 5.32 -5.34
N ARG A 149 -10.10 6.35 -5.46
CA ARG A 149 -10.45 7.64 -6.08
C ARG A 149 -9.42 7.93 -7.16
N PRO A 150 -9.79 7.86 -8.44
CA PRO A 150 -8.85 8.06 -9.56
C PRO A 150 -8.14 9.41 -9.51
N ASP A 151 -8.85 10.45 -9.08
CA ASP A 151 -8.35 11.84 -9.06
C ASP A 151 -7.52 12.17 -7.83
N ARG A 152 -7.57 11.33 -6.79
CA ARG A 152 -6.85 11.59 -5.51
C ARG A 152 -5.33 11.69 -5.70
N ARG A 153 -4.78 11.11 -6.76
CA ARG A 153 -3.34 11.12 -7.07
C ARG A 153 -3.06 11.55 -8.50
N ALA A 154 -3.99 12.28 -9.13
CA ALA A 154 -3.69 12.96 -10.38
C ALA A 154 -2.52 13.91 -10.13
N ASP A 155 -1.40 13.66 -10.80
CA ASP A 155 -0.23 14.55 -10.79
C ASP A 155 -0.44 15.58 -11.87
N GLU A 156 -1.06 16.69 -11.50
CA GLU A 156 -1.28 17.84 -12.37
C GLU A 156 -0.08 18.78 -12.37
N LEU A 157 0.96 18.44 -11.61
CA LEU A 157 2.14 19.26 -11.46
C LEU A 157 3.17 18.95 -12.55
N GLY A 158 3.39 19.87 -13.45
CA GLY A 158 4.44 19.80 -14.46
C GLY A 158 5.85 19.77 -13.84
N ASN A 159 6.84 19.33 -14.62
CA ASN A 159 8.22 19.28 -14.16
C ASN A 159 8.75 20.67 -13.77
N ASP A 160 8.40 21.71 -14.54
CA ASP A 160 8.82 23.09 -14.28
C ASP A 160 8.21 23.64 -12.98
N ASP A 161 6.96 23.30 -12.69
CA ASP A 161 6.30 23.66 -11.43
C ASP A 161 6.97 22.96 -10.26
N TRP A 162 7.30 21.68 -10.42
CA TRP A 162 8.01 20.92 -9.41
C TRP A 162 9.39 21.49 -9.10
N GLU A 163 10.16 21.84 -10.13
CA GLU A 163 11.46 22.48 -9.95
C GLU A 163 11.33 23.85 -9.26
N ARG A 164 10.32 24.65 -9.59
CA ARG A 164 10.05 25.93 -8.90
C ARG A 164 9.72 25.72 -7.41
N ILE A 165 8.92 24.72 -7.09
CA ILE A 165 8.58 24.39 -5.70
C ILE A 165 9.84 23.93 -4.94
N LYS A 166 10.67 23.06 -5.52
CA LYS A 166 11.93 22.67 -4.88
C LYS A 166 12.85 23.86 -4.64
N ALA A 167 12.99 24.74 -5.64
CA ALA A 167 13.82 25.93 -5.53
C ALA A 167 13.31 26.90 -4.46
N SER A 168 12.00 27.13 -4.33
CA SER A 168 11.42 27.98 -3.28
C SER A 168 11.66 27.47 -1.86
N HIS A 169 11.94 26.16 -1.71
CA HIS A 169 12.33 25.54 -0.45
C HIS A 169 13.87 25.32 -0.33
N GLY A 170 14.65 25.93 -1.24
CA GLY A 170 16.12 25.78 -1.25
C GLY A 170 16.57 24.33 -1.46
N TYR A 171 15.80 23.53 -2.23
CA TYR A 171 16.01 22.09 -2.46
C TYR A 171 16.09 21.30 -1.15
N ARG A 172 15.27 21.67 -0.16
CA ARG A 172 15.20 21.00 1.13
C ARG A 172 13.85 20.40 1.39
N CYS A 173 13.85 19.31 2.14
CA CYS A 173 12.62 18.73 2.69
C CYS A 173 11.95 19.75 3.61
N ALA A 174 10.69 20.09 3.34
CA ALA A 174 9.90 21.01 4.15
C ALA A 174 9.75 20.54 5.61
N CYS A 175 9.71 19.20 5.84
CA CYS A 175 9.50 18.63 7.17
C CYS A 175 10.77 18.52 8.03
N CYS A 176 11.90 18.09 7.45
CA CYS A 176 13.12 17.82 8.21
C CYS A 176 14.32 18.71 7.85
N GLY A 177 14.23 19.48 6.76
CA GLY A 177 15.31 20.36 6.31
C GLY A 177 16.44 19.67 5.54
N SER A 178 16.41 18.34 5.37
CA SER A 178 17.43 17.59 4.61
C SER A 178 17.48 18.07 3.16
N LYS A 179 18.70 18.32 2.64
CA LYS A 179 18.88 18.87 1.30
C LYS A 179 19.01 17.77 0.26
N GLU A 180 18.39 17.93 -0.89
CA GLU A 180 18.44 16.99 -1.99
C GLU A 180 19.87 16.68 -2.42
N GLY A 181 20.21 15.40 -2.59
CA GLY A 181 21.54 14.94 -2.95
C GLY A 181 22.58 14.94 -1.83
N GLU A 182 22.21 15.33 -0.60
CA GLU A 182 23.08 15.25 0.58
C GLU A 182 22.60 14.14 1.55
N PRO A 183 23.43 13.66 2.49
CA PRO A 183 23.00 12.74 3.54
C PRO A 183 21.80 13.30 4.30
N ASN A 184 20.86 12.42 4.66
CA ASN A 184 19.67 12.84 5.37
C ASN A 184 20.00 13.26 6.80
N LEU A 185 19.43 14.37 7.28
CA LEU A 185 19.72 14.90 8.61
C LEU A 185 19.28 13.99 9.77
N ARG A 186 18.27 13.14 9.54
CA ARG A 186 17.74 12.20 10.55
C ARG A 186 18.27 10.79 10.37
N TRP A 187 18.61 10.42 9.14
CA TRP A 187 19.13 9.10 8.75
C TRP A 187 20.35 9.28 7.85
N PRO A 188 21.53 9.63 8.46
CA PRO A 188 22.74 10.01 7.71
C PRO A 188 23.27 8.93 6.75
N GLU A 189 22.89 7.70 6.95
CA GLU A 189 23.21 6.55 6.07
C GLU A 189 22.42 6.56 4.76
N THR A 190 21.40 7.42 4.62
CA THR A 190 20.59 7.53 3.41
C THR A 190 20.80 8.87 2.71
N MET A 191 20.78 8.84 1.38
CA MET A 191 20.82 10.06 0.56
C MET A 191 19.42 10.65 0.44
N THR A 192 19.32 11.95 0.64
CA THR A 192 18.05 12.68 0.53
C THR A 192 17.57 12.73 -0.91
N ARG A 193 16.37 12.22 -1.18
CA ARG A 193 15.63 12.40 -2.44
C ARG A 193 14.33 13.10 -2.13
N LEU A 194 14.06 14.21 -2.83
CA LEU A 194 12.80 14.93 -2.66
C LEU A 194 11.71 14.32 -3.54
N GLN A 195 10.55 14.19 -2.95
CA GLN A 195 9.32 13.70 -3.57
C GLN A 195 8.23 14.77 -3.46
N LYS A 196 7.25 14.73 -4.36
CA LYS A 196 6.04 15.53 -4.29
C LYS A 196 5.17 15.06 -3.12
N GLY A 197 5.23 15.75 -1.98
CA GLY A 197 4.40 15.46 -0.82
C GLY A 197 3.12 16.28 -0.87
N HIS A 198 1.95 15.66 -0.64
CA HIS A 198 0.70 16.38 -0.49
C HIS A 198 0.70 17.26 0.76
N MET A 199 0.20 18.49 0.65
CA MET A 199 -0.20 19.27 1.83
C MET A 199 -1.52 18.72 2.37
N ASP A 200 -2.51 18.53 1.53
CA ASP A 200 -3.80 17.89 1.84
C ASP A 200 -3.97 16.65 0.94
N PRO A 201 -3.87 15.44 1.49
CA PRO A 201 -3.96 14.21 0.68
C PRO A 201 -5.37 13.95 0.11
N ALA A 202 -6.37 14.71 0.52
CA ALA A 202 -7.71 14.65 -0.09
C ALA A 202 -7.79 15.40 -1.44
N LYS A 203 -6.77 16.18 -1.79
CA LYS A 203 -6.68 16.98 -3.01
C LYS A 203 -5.63 16.45 -3.98
N PRO A 204 -5.70 16.73 -5.29
CA PRO A 204 -4.69 16.36 -6.27
C PRO A 204 -3.31 16.94 -5.97
N LEU A 205 -2.26 16.35 -6.54
CA LEU A 205 -0.92 16.93 -6.60
C LEU A 205 -0.91 18.06 -7.63
N ALA A 206 -1.31 19.26 -7.20
CA ALA A 206 -1.40 20.46 -8.01
C ALA A 206 -0.65 21.62 -7.35
N PRO A 207 -0.32 22.70 -8.09
CA PRO A 207 0.24 23.90 -7.50
C PRO A 207 -0.60 24.39 -6.31
N GLY A 208 0.05 24.69 -5.17
CA GLY A 208 -0.64 25.07 -3.92
C GLY A 208 -1.05 23.89 -3.02
N ASN A 209 -0.87 22.64 -3.47
CA ASN A 209 -1.10 21.47 -2.61
C ASN A 209 0.11 20.51 -2.56
N VAL A 210 1.31 21.01 -2.86
CA VAL A 210 2.54 20.21 -2.88
C VAL A 210 3.66 20.90 -2.13
N ILE A 211 4.35 20.15 -1.31
CA ILE A 211 5.61 20.53 -0.66
C ILE A 211 6.69 19.49 -0.97
N PRO A 212 7.98 19.88 -1.02
CA PRO A 212 9.05 18.92 -1.14
C PRO A 212 9.23 18.16 0.18
N GLN A 213 9.03 16.86 0.15
CA GLN A 213 9.32 15.97 1.27
C GLN A 213 10.38 14.95 0.86
N CYS A 214 11.33 14.65 1.76
CA CYS A 214 12.22 13.52 1.51
C CYS A 214 11.44 12.21 1.63
N GLU A 215 11.95 11.16 0.99
CA GLU A 215 11.32 9.82 0.95
C GLU A 215 10.90 9.35 2.36
N ALA A 216 11.81 9.45 3.34
CA ALA A 216 11.54 9.04 4.71
C ALA A 216 10.41 9.83 5.39
N CYS A 217 10.33 11.16 5.18
CA CYS A 217 9.26 11.97 5.73
C CYS A 217 7.93 11.68 5.02
N ASN A 218 7.94 11.54 3.70
CA ASN A 218 6.75 11.26 2.90
C ASN A 218 6.17 9.87 3.19
N GLU A 219 7.02 8.85 3.33
CA GLU A 219 6.58 7.51 3.71
C GLU A 219 5.99 7.44 5.12
N ALA A 220 6.57 8.16 6.07
CA ALA A 220 6.06 8.20 7.45
C ALA A 220 4.74 8.98 7.56
N ALA A 221 4.62 10.06 6.79
CA ALA A 221 3.42 10.90 6.80
C ALA A 221 2.22 10.20 6.16
N ARG A 222 2.42 9.48 5.06
CA ARG A 222 1.35 8.85 4.28
C ARG A 222 0.22 9.84 4.00
N ASP A 223 -1.02 9.35 4.07
CA ASP A 223 -2.26 10.13 3.86
C ASP A 223 -2.90 10.55 5.20
N PHE A 224 -2.16 10.56 6.31
CA PHE A 224 -2.74 10.79 7.64
C PHE A 224 -2.83 12.25 8.04
N TRP A 225 -1.94 13.10 7.50
CA TRP A 225 -1.74 14.45 8.00
C TRP A 225 -2.00 15.50 6.94
N ILE A 226 -2.52 16.64 7.39
CA ILE A 226 -2.56 17.88 6.61
C ILE A 226 -1.38 18.74 7.03
N PHE A 227 -0.62 19.21 6.05
CA PHE A 227 0.56 20.06 6.25
C PHE A 227 0.31 21.50 5.80
N ASP A 228 1.01 22.44 6.40
CA ASP A 228 1.19 23.78 5.85
C ASP A 228 2.36 23.81 4.85
N GLU A 229 2.56 24.96 4.21
CA GLU A 229 3.65 25.19 3.23
C GLU A 229 5.05 24.99 3.82
N ARG A 230 5.18 25.04 5.14
CA ARG A 230 6.45 24.83 5.87
C ARG A 230 6.62 23.39 6.35
N GLY A 231 5.76 22.48 5.92
CA GLY A 231 5.80 21.06 6.30
C GLY A 231 5.43 20.78 7.76
N ARG A 232 4.74 21.72 8.44
CA ARG A 232 4.21 21.49 9.79
C ARG A 232 2.82 20.86 9.70
N VAL A 233 2.57 19.89 10.58
CA VAL A 233 1.24 19.28 10.69
C VAL A 233 0.25 20.31 11.25
N VAL A 234 -0.83 20.55 10.53
CA VAL A 234 -1.91 21.48 10.92
C VAL A 234 -3.25 20.78 11.08
N GLY A 235 -3.37 19.52 10.69
CA GLY A 235 -4.59 18.74 10.82
C GLY A 235 -4.39 17.25 10.58
N ILE A 236 -5.45 16.49 10.85
CA ILE A 236 -5.57 15.06 10.54
C ILE A 236 -6.40 14.93 9.26
N ALA A 237 -5.85 14.26 8.26
CA ALA A 237 -6.54 14.01 6.99
C ALA A 237 -7.35 12.71 7.02
N ASP A 238 -6.83 11.68 7.69
CA ASP A 238 -7.49 10.37 7.79
C ASP A 238 -7.67 9.98 9.27
N PRO A 239 -8.91 9.82 9.75
CA PRO A 239 -9.19 9.41 11.12
C PRO A 239 -8.62 8.03 11.48
N ALA A 240 -8.29 7.19 10.50
CA ALA A 240 -7.61 5.91 10.73
C ALA A 240 -6.29 6.05 11.49
N VAL A 241 -5.69 7.24 11.58
CA VAL A 241 -4.56 7.51 12.47
C VAL A 241 -4.90 7.22 13.93
N VAL A 242 -6.16 7.48 14.35
CA VAL A 242 -6.62 7.24 15.72
C VAL A 242 -6.76 5.74 16.01
N GLU A 243 -7.20 4.95 15.01
CA GLU A 243 -7.35 3.49 15.13
C GLU A 243 -6.01 2.77 15.36
N ARG A 244 -4.90 3.42 15.01
CA ARG A 244 -3.53 2.91 15.21
C ARG A 244 -2.92 3.30 16.56
N CYS A 245 -3.61 4.14 17.32
CA CYS A 245 -3.17 4.49 18.67
C CYS A 245 -3.36 3.30 19.62
N PRO A 246 -2.60 3.24 20.73
CA PRO A 246 -2.89 2.30 21.81
C PRO A 246 -4.33 2.44 22.30
N GLU A 247 -4.97 1.34 22.70
CA GLU A 247 -6.39 1.30 23.08
C GLU A 247 -6.73 2.32 24.19
N GLU A 248 -5.85 2.49 25.16
CA GLU A 248 -6.02 3.49 26.22
C GLU A 248 -6.18 4.92 25.66
N LEU A 249 -5.37 5.26 24.63
CA LEU A 249 -5.48 6.58 23.99
C LEU A 249 -6.74 6.71 23.18
N GLN A 250 -7.15 5.65 22.48
CA GLN A 250 -8.43 5.61 21.74
C GLN A 250 -9.61 5.86 22.67
N ARG A 251 -9.64 5.20 23.85
CA ARG A 251 -10.68 5.42 24.88
C ARG A 251 -10.71 6.86 25.38
N ARG A 252 -9.55 7.45 25.66
CA ARG A 252 -9.44 8.85 26.08
C ARG A 252 -9.93 9.82 24.99
N ILE A 253 -9.65 9.54 23.72
CA ILE A 253 -10.16 10.33 22.59
C ILE A 253 -11.69 10.21 22.52
N TYR A 254 -12.23 8.99 22.60
CA TYR A 254 -13.66 8.73 22.60
C TYR A 254 -14.38 9.51 23.69
N GLU A 255 -13.91 9.41 24.94
CA GLU A 255 -14.49 10.14 26.07
C GLU A 255 -14.49 11.68 25.87
N ARG A 256 -13.45 12.22 25.26
CA ARG A 256 -13.38 13.66 24.93
C ARG A 256 -14.37 14.05 23.86
N LEU A 257 -14.53 13.21 22.82
CA LEU A 257 -15.47 13.45 21.73
C LEU A 257 -16.89 13.31 22.21
N GLU A 258 -17.18 12.31 23.04
CA GLU A 258 -18.50 12.11 23.67
C GLU A 258 -18.91 13.34 24.48
N LYS A 259 -18.03 13.87 25.33
CA LYS A 259 -18.25 15.11 26.09
C LYS A 259 -18.44 16.34 25.18
N LYS A 260 -17.67 16.42 24.08
CA LYS A 260 -17.74 17.56 23.15
C LYS A 260 -19.05 17.58 22.35
N PHE A 261 -19.57 16.41 21.98
CA PHE A 261 -20.74 16.25 21.14
C PHE A 261 -21.98 15.80 21.93
N ALA A 262 -21.87 15.63 23.27
CA ALA A 262 -23.04 15.45 24.12
C ALA A 262 -23.97 16.65 23.90
N LEU A 263 -25.13 16.41 23.28
CA LEU A 263 -26.14 17.43 23.12
C LEU A 263 -26.56 17.90 24.54
N PRO A 264 -26.70 19.23 24.80
CA PRO A 264 -27.33 19.68 26.02
C PRO A 264 -28.75 19.04 26.07
N PRO A 265 -29.24 18.64 27.26
CA PRO A 265 -30.56 18.07 27.38
C PRO A 265 -31.55 19.03 26.69
N ALA A 266 -32.39 18.49 25.82
CA ALA A 266 -33.39 19.26 25.10
C ALA A 266 -34.19 20.05 26.15
N ASP A 267 -33.94 21.35 26.21
CA ASP A 267 -34.69 22.24 27.11
C ASP A 267 -36.18 22.04 26.80
N GLY A 268 -36.88 21.58 27.82
CA GLY A 268 -38.31 21.31 27.72
C GLY A 268 -39.00 22.54 27.16
N ARG A 269 -39.50 22.44 25.93
CA ARG A 269 -40.49 23.38 25.45
C ARG A 269 -41.69 23.30 26.43
N LYS A 270 -41.66 24.19 27.41
CA LYS A 270 -42.90 24.51 28.12
C LYS A 270 -43.84 25.04 27.08
N GLY A 271 -44.86 24.25 26.75
CA GLY A 271 -46.00 24.70 25.96
C GLY A 271 -46.67 25.86 26.67
N ASN A 272 -46.88 26.91 25.95
CA ASN A 272 -47.92 27.90 26.22
C ASN A 272 -49.03 27.73 25.21
#